data_da0abd2c6b28461baabee293d5ad0a7a
#
_entry.id   da0abd2c6b28461baabee293d5ad0a7a
#
_cell.length_a   1.000
_cell.length_b   1.000
_cell.length_c   1.000
_cell.angle_alpha   90.00
_cell.angle_beta   90.00
_cell.angle_gamma   90.00
#
_symmetry.space_group_name_H-M   'P 1'
#
loop_
_entity.id
_entity.type
_entity.pdbx_description
1 polymer ?
#
loop_
_entity_poly.entity_id
_entity_poly.type
_entity_poly.pdbx_seq_one_letter_code
_entity_poly.pdbx_strand_id
1 'polypeptide(L)'
;MNLQTIFTKRFKEARKAKGLTQEQLGLAIGLDEFVASTRINRYERGIHQPDFQILMALATKLDVPPAYFFADDELAAQILEWR
;
A
#
# COMPACT_ATOMS: atom_id res chain seq x y z
N MET A 1 -14.95 -0.11 -11.42
CA MET A 1 -14.07 0.24 -10.29
C MET A 1 -12.93 1.11 -10.82
N ASN A 2 -12.70 2.27 -10.24
CA ASN A 2 -11.64 3.16 -10.70
C ASN A 2 -10.29 2.81 -10.05
N LEU A 3 -9.20 3.40 -10.56
CA LEU A 3 -7.86 3.11 -10.08
C LEU A 3 -7.67 3.44 -8.60
N GLN A 4 -8.31 4.52 -8.12
CA GLN A 4 -8.19 4.90 -6.72
C GLN A 4 -8.81 3.84 -5.81
N THR A 5 -9.98 3.31 -6.18
CA THR A 5 -10.65 2.27 -5.41
C THR A 5 -9.82 0.98 -5.41
N ILE A 6 -9.25 0.62 -6.56
CA ILE A 6 -8.37 -0.54 -6.66
C ILE A 6 -7.16 -0.35 -5.76
N PHE A 7 -6.52 0.80 -5.85
CA PHE A 7 -5.33 1.11 -5.06
C PHE A 7 -5.61 0.97 -3.56
N THR A 8 -6.68 1.59 -3.05
CA THR A 8 -6.97 1.56 -1.62
C THR A 8 -7.21 0.14 -1.13
N LYS A 9 -7.89 -0.67 -1.93
CA LYS A 9 -8.14 -2.08 -1.60
C LYS A 9 -6.84 -2.87 -1.56
N ARG A 10 -6.02 -2.78 -2.61
CA ARG A 10 -4.76 -3.53 -2.69
C ARG A 10 -3.78 -3.12 -1.62
N PHE A 11 -3.68 -1.82 -1.34
CA PHE A 11 -2.79 -1.32 -0.32
C PHE A 11 -3.13 -1.91 1.05
N LYS A 12 -4.39 -1.83 1.43
CA LYS A 12 -4.84 -2.35 2.73
C LYS A 12 -4.63 -3.86 2.82
N GLU A 13 -4.95 -4.59 1.76
CA GLU A 13 -4.74 -6.04 1.72
C GLU A 13 -3.26 -6.38 1.89
N ALA A 14 -2.38 -5.69 1.18
CA ALA A 14 -0.94 -5.96 1.26
C ALA A 14 -0.39 -5.65 2.64
N ARG A 15 -0.84 -4.55 3.26
CA ARG A 15 -0.40 -4.20 4.62
C ARG A 15 -0.82 -5.30 5.61
N LYS A 16 -2.07 -5.72 5.55
CA LYS A 16 -2.58 -6.76 6.45
C LYS A 16 -1.89 -8.10 6.22
N ALA A 17 -1.61 -8.43 4.97
CA ALA A 17 -0.90 -9.67 4.64
C ALA A 17 0.51 -9.70 5.23
N LYS A 18 1.15 -8.54 5.37
CA LYS A 18 2.46 -8.42 6.02
C LYS A 18 2.36 -8.35 7.55
N GLY A 19 1.15 -8.27 8.10
CA GLY A 19 0.97 -8.16 9.54
C GLY A 19 1.40 -6.84 10.14
N LEU A 20 1.44 -5.78 9.34
CA LEU A 20 1.89 -4.47 9.80
C LEU A 20 0.71 -3.60 10.21
N THR A 21 0.89 -2.83 11.30
CA THR A 21 -0.05 -1.77 11.63
C THR A 21 0.21 -0.58 10.70
N GLN A 22 -0.74 0.35 10.67
CA GLN A 22 -0.54 1.60 9.91
C GLN A 22 0.69 2.35 10.41
N GLU A 23 0.89 2.43 11.73
CA GLU A 23 2.05 3.08 12.30
C GLU A 23 3.35 2.39 11.89
N GLN A 24 3.39 1.06 12.02
CA GLN A 24 4.60 0.30 11.67
C GLN A 24 4.98 0.51 10.21
N LEU A 25 4.00 0.50 9.31
CA LEU A 25 4.29 0.73 7.89
C LEU A 25 4.79 2.15 7.65
N GLY A 26 4.16 3.14 8.28
CA GLY A 26 4.58 4.53 8.15
C GLY A 26 6.02 4.74 8.62
N LEU A 27 6.36 4.17 9.77
CA LEU A 27 7.74 4.25 10.28
C LEU A 27 8.71 3.55 9.33
N ALA A 28 8.31 2.41 8.78
CA ALA A 28 9.19 1.63 7.88
C ALA A 28 9.56 2.39 6.61
N ILE A 29 8.72 3.29 6.14
CA ILE A 29 9.02 4.10 4.96
C ILE A 29 9.61 5.47 5.31
N GLY A 30 9.95 5.68 6.60
CA GLY A 30 10.66 6.87 7.03
C GLY A 30 9.79 8.05 7.44
N LEU A 31 8.49 7.84 7.66
CA LEU A 31 7.64 8.92 8.16
C LEU A 31 7.89 9.15 9.65
N ASP A 32 7.71 10.41 10.08
CA ASP A 32 7.81 10.79 11.47
C ASP A 32 6.74 10.06 12.31
N GLU A 33 7.11 9.65 13.53
CA GLU A 33 6.20 8.89 14.40
C GLU A 33 4.88 9.59 14.69
N PHE A 34 4.87 10.93 14.71
CA PHE A 34 3.67 11.71 15.00
C PHE A 34 2.68 11.72 13.83
N VAL A 35 3.12 11.38 12.62
CA VAL A 35 2.27 11.42 11.42
C VAL A 35 2.13 10.06 10.74
N ALA A 36 2.92 9.07 11.14
CA ALA A 36 3.01 7.80 10.42
C ALA A 36 1.65 7.13 10.26
N SER A 37 0.95 6.87 11.36
CA SER A 37 -0.35 6.20 11.33
C SER A 37 -1.39 7.01 10.54
N THR A 38 -1.45 8.33 10.80
CA THR A 38 -2.40 9.20 10.14
C THR A 38 -2.18 9.26 8.64
N ARG A 39 -0.91 9.35 8.22
CA ARG A 39 -0.57 9.43 6.80
C ARG A 39 -0.96 8.13 6.08
N ILE A 40 -0.61 6.99 6.64
CA ILE A 40 -0.96 5.69 6.06
C ILE A 40 -2.48 5.52 6.01
N ASN A 41 -3.18 5.90 7.07
CA ASN A 41 -4.65 5.82 7.09
C ASN A 41 -5.27 6.64 5.96
N ARG A 42 -4.75 7.84 5.70
CA ARG A 42 -5.27 8.68 4.62
C ARG A 42 -5.03 8.07 3.24
N TYR A 43 -3.90 7.40 3.05
CA TYR A 43 -3.66 6.66 1.80
C TYR A 43 -4.65 5.51 1.65
N GLU A 44 -4.91 4.76 2.72
CA GLU A 44 -5.85 3.63 2.68
C GLU A 44 -7.28 4.05 2.44
N ARG A 45 -7.64 5.26 2.86
CA ARG A 45 -8.99 5.78 2.67
C ARG A 45 -9.15 6.59 1.39
N GLY A 46 -8.07 6.76 0.63
CA GLY A 46 -8.11 7.52 -0.61
C GLY A 46 -8.25 9.03 -0.43
N ILE A 47 -8.00 9.53 0.79
CA ILE A 47 -8.06 10.98 1.08
C ILE A 47 -6.84 11.67 0.49
N HIS A 48 -5.67 11.03 0.56
CA HIS A 48 -4.44 11.48 -0.05
C HIS A 48 -3.87 10.37 -0.92
N GLN A 49 -3.19 10.74 -1.99
CA GLN A 49 -2.49 9.80 -2.85
C GLN A 49 -1.00 9.91 -2.58
N PRO A 50 -0.30 8.77 -2.41
CA PRO A 50 1.15 8.81 -2.29
C PRO A 50 1.77 9.24 -3.63
N ASP A 51 2.84 10.03 -3.57
CA ASP A 51 3.61 10.31 -4.76
C ASP A 51 4.39 9.05 -5.20
N PHE A 52 5.04 9.09 -6.35
CA PHE A 52 5.72 7.91 -6.86
C PHE A 52 6.84 7.42 -5.95
N GLN A 53 7.56 8.32 -5.31
CA GLN A 53 8.63 7.94 -4.40
C GLN A 53 8.08 7.16 -3.19
N ILE A 54 7.01 7.66 -2.61
CA ILE A 54 6.34 6.99 -1.49
C ILE A 54 5.74 5.67 -1.95
N LEU A 55 5.11 5.66 -3.14
CA LEU A 55 4.52 4.45 -3.70
C LEU A 55 5.55 3.33 -3.85
N MET A 56 6.75 3.67 -4.36
CA MET A 56 7.82 2.70 -4.51
C MET A 56 8.32 2.19 -3.16
N ALA A 57 8.43 3.08 -2.16
CA ALA A 57 8.83 2.67 -0.81
C ALA A 57 7.80 1.72 -0.19
N LEU A 58 6.51 2.01 -0.37
CA LEU A 58 5.44 1.14 0.10
C LEU A 58 5.50 -0.23 -0.56
N ALA A 59 5.68 -0.26 -1.88
CA ALA A 59 5.78 -1.53 -2.60
C ALA A 59 6.93 -2.39 -2.08
N THR A 60 8.08 -1.77 -1.84
CA THR A 60 9.26 -2.46 -1.32
C THR A 60 8.99 -3.03 0.07
N LYS A 61 8.42 -2.24 0.97
CA LYS A 61 8.16 -2.70 2.35
C LYS A 61 7.05 -3.73 2.42
N LEU A 62 6.09 -3.66 1.51
CA LEU A 62 4.99 -4.63 1.46
C LEU A 62 5.33 -5.85 0.61
N ASP A 63 6.51 -5.86 -0.01
CA ASP A 63 7.01 -6.98 -0.80
C ASP A 63 6.08 -7.33 -1.96
N VAL A 64 5.63 -6.31 -2.67
CA VAL A 64 4.83 -6.46 -3.88
C VAL A 64 5.40 -5.57 -4.97
N PRO A 65 5.26 -5.95 -6.25
CA PRO A 65 5.63 -5.03 -7.33
C PRO A 65 4.64 -3.86 -7.35
N PRO A 66 5.07 -2.66 -7.76
CA PRO A 66 4.15 -1.51 -7.80
C PRO A 66 2.88 -1.77 -8.61
N ALA A 67 2.95 -2.59 -9.65
CA ALA A 67 1.80 -2.93 -10.48
C ALA A 67 0.68 -3.61 -9.67
N TYR A 68 1.01 -4.29 -8.57
CA TYR A 68 0.02 -4.94 -7.72
C TYR A 68 -1.04 -3.95 -7.22
N PHE A 69 -0.62 -2.73 -6.89
CA PHE A 69 -1.53 -1.72 -6.35
C PHE A 69 -2.64 -1.32 -7.32
N PHE A 70 -2.45 -1.59 -8.61
CA PHE A 70 -3.39 -1.19 -9.66
C PHE A 70 -4.00 -2.39 -10.39
N ALA A 71 -3.79 -3.59 -9.85
CA ALA A 71 -4.26 -4.82 -10.46
C ALA A 71 -5.69 -5.15 -10.04
N ASP A 72 -6.50 -5.62 -10.98
CA ASP A 72 -7.80 -6.17 -10.64
C ASP A 72 -7.62 -7.48 -9.85
N ASP A 73 -8.72 -8.07 -9.40
CA ASP A 73 -8.64 -9.24 -8.53
C ASP A 73 -7.91 -10.41 -9.17
N GLU A 74 -8.16 -10.67 -10.45
CA GLU A 74 -7.52 -11.77 -11.16
C GLU A 74 -6.01 -11.55 -11.31
N LEU A 75 -5.62 -10.37 -11.77
CA LEU A 75 -4.20 -10.05 -11.94
C LEU A 75 -3.47 -10.01 -10.60
N ALA A 76 -4.10 -9.46 -9.58
CA ALA A 76 -3.52 -9.42 -8.24
C ALA A 76 -3.21 -10.82 -7.73
N ALA A 77 -4.14 -11.77 -7.91
CA ALA A 77 -3.94 -13.15 -7.51
C ALA A 77 -2.76 -13.77 -8.27
N GLN A 78 -2.65 -13.51 -9.57
CA GLN A 78 -1.54 -14.00 -10.37
C GLN A 78 -0.20 -13.43 -9.90
N ILE A 79 -0.14 -12.14 -9.60
CA ILE A 79 1.08 -11.49 -9.11
C ILE A 79 1.54 -12.16 -7.81
N LEU A 80 0.61 -12.40 -6.88
CA LEU A 80 0.94 -13.03 -5.61
C LEU A 80 1.41 -14.47 -5.79
N GLU A 81 0.89 -15.17 -6.79
CA GLU A 81 1.29 -16.53 -7.11
C GLU A 81 2.72 -16.59 -7.68
N TRP A 82 3.10 -15.58 -8.47
CA TRP A 82 4.40 -15.59 -9.15
C TRP A 82 5.58 -15.23 -8.25
N ARG A 83 5.36 -14.59 -7.11
CA ARG A 83 6.47 -14.13 -6.26
C ARG A 83 6.90 -15.14 -5.16
#